data_8ad6d7ea34d6d60a53057dbe95cde6e4
#
_entry.id   8ad6d7ea34d6d60a53057dbe95cde6e4
#
_cell.length_a   1.000
_cell.length_b   1.000
_cell.length_c   1.000
_cell.angle_alpha   90.00
_cell.angle_beta   90.00
_cell.angle_gamma   90.00
#
_symmetry.space_group_name_H-M   'P 1'
#
loop_
_entity.id
_entity.type
_entity.pdbx_description
1 polymer ?
#
loop_
_entity_poly.entity_id
_entity_poly.type
_entity_poly.pdbx_seq_one_letter_code
_entity_poly.pdbx_strand_id
1 'polypeptide(L)'
;MHYENSKYKAEIDKVLAIQRETRSKLNSKLDLSKCILDSPLKLESEKEVTDQETKPQIRVTRILTTNLSNIDTVISNSPNSLWIADYLNSVLAHVQITNTSIQILSKFKMDVYDMAVDAHNNILLSVGGYDLKIFIKDNLLITCIKKLLNKSTWKICKFDYYLHIGLPSPRTSGIHVTSDRKLIIGAIKDGSAFIRRGQTIVTVNDMKDEERTCLQTYELDSNNKKLFTVPRKITSTSNGNIWVIDQLDILNRGRVVVLGQAGNIIQIYTGHHDVNNQDRAFRPTDLLTTPLDNIVVTDCNNHTLHILSCDGVFITYVRTDDIGIMWPCSLALSTPDHFYIGCVTPKGSPNKAKLYGVAYSGF
;
A
#
# COMPACT_ATOMS: atom_id res chain seq x y z
N MET A 1 -19.75 -40.53 -5.15
CA MET A 1 -19.12 -39.65 -4.17
C MET A 1 -18.04 -40.26 -3.23
N HIS A 2 -17.97 -41.61 -3.07
CA HIS A 2 -16.93 -42.21 -2.21
C HIS A 2 -15.65 -42.63 -2.96
N TYR A 3 -15.64 -42.65 -4.29
CA TYR A 3 -14.51 -43.12 -5.10
C TYR A 3 -13.51 -42.03 -5.48
N GLU A 4 -13.93 -40.77 -5.53
CA GLU A 4 -13.05 -39.64 -5.85
C GLU A 4 -12.18 -39.19 -4.66
N ASN A 5 -12.72 -39.27 -3.44
CA ASN A 5 -11.97 -38.91 -2.21
C ASN A 5 -10.76 -39.83 -1.95
N SER A 6 -10.76 -41.07 -2.43
CA SER A 6 -9.63 -41.97 -2.23
C SER A 6 -8.45 -41.67 -3.14
N LYS A 7 -8.72 -41.16 -4.36
CA LYS A 7 -7.71 -40.81 -5.35
C LYS A 7 -6.94 -39.55 -4.95
N TYR A 8 -7.68 -38.53 -4.43
CA TYR A 8 -7.06 -37.31 -3.91
C TYR A 8 -6.25 -37.56 -2.63
N LYS A 9 -6.72 -38.45 -1.76
CA LYS A 9 -5.97 -38.83 -0.56
C LYS A 9 -4.64 -39.52 -0.90
N ALA A 10 -4.63 -40.40 -1.87
CA ALA A 10 -3.42 -41.09 -2.34
C ALA A 10 -2.40 -40.16 -3.02
N GLU A 11 -2.87 -39.08 -3.68
CA GLU A 11 -2.01 -38.06 -4.26
C GLU A 11 -1.40 -37.12 -3.19
N ILE A 12 -2.19 -36.75 -2.21
CA ILE A 12 -1.72 -35.94 -1.05
C ILE A 12 -0.66 -36.73 -0.27
N ASP A 13 -0.88 -38.02 -0.03
CA ASP A 13 0.07 -38.90 0.69
C ASP A 13 1.39 -39.04 -0.09
N LYS A 14 1.35 -39.07 -1.42
CA LYS A 14 2.55 -39.06 -2.27
C LYS A 14 3.34 -37.75 -2.16
N VAL A 15 2.66 -36.62 -2.19
CA VAL A 15 3.30 -35.30 -2.04
C VAL A 15 3.95 -35.15 -0.67
N LEU A 16 3.27 -35.61 0.37
CA LEU A 16 3.81 -35.58 1.74
C LEU A 16 5.01 -36.52 1.92
N ALA A 17 5.02 -37.69 1.23
CA ALA A 17 6.15 -38.59 1.24
C ALA A 17 7.38 -37.97 0.56
N ILE A 18 7.20 -37.33 -0.60
CA ILE A 18 8.28 -36.60 -1.30
C ILE A 18 8.84 -35.46 -0.45
N GLN A 19 8.00 -34.71 0.25
CA GLN A 19 8.44 -33.63 1.15
C GLN A 19 9.25 -34.18 2.33
N ARG A 20 8.85 -35.30 2.93
CA ARG A 20 9.59 -35.95 4.01
C ARG A 20 10.94 -36.47 3.56
N GLU A 21 11.02 -37.07 2.37
CA GLU A 21 12.25 -37.59 1.79
C GLU A 21 13.23 -36.44 1.42
N THR A 22 12.71 -35.34 0.88
CA THR A 22 13.51 -34.14 0.55
C THR A 22 14.06 -33.51 1.81
N ARG A 23 13.27 -33.43 2.89
CA ARG A 23 13.69 -32.89 4.18
C ARG A 23 14.73 -33.79 4.86
N SER A 24 14.60 -35.09 4.75
CA SER A 24 15.59 -36.08 5.23
C SER A 24 16.92 -35.94 4.49
N LYS A 25 16.90 -35.80 3.16
CA LYS A 25 18.09 -35.59 2.32
C LYS A 25 18.77 -34.22 2.59
N LEU A 26 18.00 -33.21 2.95
CA LEU A 26 18.55 -31.89 3.34
C LEU A 26 19.23 -31.97 4.71
N ASN A 27 18.64 -32.64 5.68
CA ASN A 27 19.20 -32.82 7.01
C ASN A 27 20.44 -33.73 7.01
N SER A 28 20.53 -34.72 6.13
CA SER A 28 21.73 -35.56 5.99
C SER A 28 22.90 -34.87 5.31
N LYS A 29 22.67 -33.77 4.57
CA LYS A 29 23.72 -32.92 3.98
C LYS A 29 24.22 -31.81 4.92
N LEU A 30 23.52 -31.57 6.03
CA LEU A 30 23.85 -30.54 7.03
C LEU A 30 24.41 -31.16 8.34
N ASP A 31 25.07 -32.31 8.26
CA ASP A 31 25.82 -32.86 9.39
C ASP A 31 27.17 -32.13 9.54
N LEU A 32 27.13 -31.00 10.24
CA LEU A 32 28.26 -30.14 10.54
C LEU A 32 29.22 -30.72 11.58
N SER A 33 29.06 -31.98 11.99
CA SER A 33 29.88 -32.63 13.01
C SER A 33 31.16 -33.29 12.47
N LYS A 34 31.43 -33.22 11.16
CA LYS A 34 32.59 -33.94 10.52
C LYS A 34 33.65 -33.03 9.89
N CYS A 35 33.71 -31.76 10.27
CA CYS A 35 34.81 -30.88 9.86
C CYS A 35 35.59 -30.37 11.08
N ILE A 36 36.21 -31.31 11.81
CA ILE A 36 37.32 -30.99 12.69
C ILE A 36 38.52 -31.75 12.12
N LEU A 37 39.45 -31.06 11.46
CA LEU A 37 40.81 -31.57 11.21
C LEU A 37 41.76 -30.37 11.10
N ASP A 38 42.57 -30.25 12.15
CA ASP A 38 43.99 -29.88 12.23
C ASP A 38 44.59 -28.96 11.18
N SER A 39 44.71 -27.71 11.55
CA SER A 39 45.91 -26.89 11.31
C SER A 39 45.82 -25.64 12.19
N PRO A 40 46.91 -25.24 12.90
CA PRO A 40 46.89 -24.02 13.69
C PRO A 40 47.08 -22.82 12.77
N LEU A 41 46.00 -22.25 12.33
CA LEU A 41 46.01 -20.91 11.73
C LEU A 41 46.03 -19.88 12.85
N LYS A 42 47.03 -19.02 12.80
CA LYS A 42 47.25 -17.87 13.65
C LYS A 42 45.94 -17.07 13.75
N LEU A 43 45.46 -16.85 14.96
CA LEU A 43 44.44 -15.84 15.25
C LEU A 43 44.98 -14.47 14.85
N GLU A 44 44.59 -13.98 13.68
CA GLU A 44 44.48 -12.55 13.48
C GLU A 44 43.19 -12.13 14.19
N SER A 45 43.35 -11.09 15.03
CA SER A 45 42.30 -10.54 15.88
C SER A 45 40.97 -10.44 15.16
N GLU A 46 39.94 -11.10 15.69
CA GLU A 46 38.54 -10.85 15.39
C GLU A 46 38.32 -9.35 15.51
N LYS A 47 38.17 -8.68 14.38
CA LYS A 47 37.46 -7.40 14.38
C LYS A 47 36.06 -7.74 14.82
N GLU A 48 35.68 -7.31 16.01
CA GLU A 48 34.29 -7.17 16.41
C GLU A 48 33.56 -6.49 15.26
N VAL A 49 32.74 -7.26 14.55
CA VAL A 49 31.69 -6.71 13.72
C VAL A 49 30.69 -6.16 14.73
N THR A 50 30.92 -4.94 15.16
CA THR A 50 29.88 -4.17 15.82
C THR A 50 28.76 -4.09 14.82
N ASP A 51 27.63 -4.74 15.09
CA ASP A 51 26.34 -4.42 14.53
C ASP A 51 26.06 -2.95 14.89
N GLN A 52 26.63 -2.06 14.09
CA GLN A 52 26.15 -0.68 14.04
C GLN A 52 24.78 -0.79 13.40
N GLU A 53 23.72 -0.77 14.23
CA GLU A 53 22.37 -0.43 13.78
C GLU A 53 22.52 0.85 12.94
N THR A 54 22.51 0.68 11.62
CA THR A 54 22.60 1.81 10.70
C THR A 54 21.34 2.62 10.89
N LYS A 55 21.49 3.82 11.46
CA LYS A 55 20.36 4.74 11.63
C LYS A 55 19.65 4.91 10.30
N PRO A 56 18.32 4.86 10.26
CA PRO A 56 17.54 5.11 9.07
C PRO A 56 17.98 6.39 8.36
N GLN A 57 18.31 6.29 7.10
CA GLN A 57 18.79 7.41 6.29
C GLN A 57 18.00 7.51 4.99
N ILE A 58 17.72 8.74 4.59
CA ILE A 58 17.13 9.07 3.30
C ILE A 58 18.01 10.10 2.61
N ARG A 59 18.32 9.86 1.34
CA ARG A 59 19.12 10.75 0.51
C ARG A 59 18.41 11.05 -0.80
N VAL A 60 18.24 12.32 -1.13
CA VAL A 60 17.68 12.75 -2.42
C VAL A 60 18.67 12.38 -3.53
N THR A 61 18.21 11.63 -4.51
CA THR A 61 18.98 11.21 -5.69
C THR A 61 18.55 11.96 -6.95
N ARG A 62 17.28 12.39 -7.01
CA ARG A 62 16.71 13.12 -8.15
C ARG A 62 15.69 14.15 -7.67
N ILE A 63 15.62 15.28 -8.36
CA ILE A 63 14.58 16.29 -8.19
C ILE A 63 13.97 16.55 -9.56
N LEU A 64 12.69 16.20 -9.71
CA LEU A 64 11.98 16.28 -10.98
C LEU A 64 10.83 17.26 -10.84
N THR A 65 10.80 18.27 -11.71
CA THR A 65 9.70 19.25 -11.76
C THR A 65 8.61 18.75 -12.69
N THR A 66 7.36 18.86 -12.26
CA THR A 66 6.17 18.52 -13.07
C THR A 66 5.45 19.78 -13.55
N ASN A 67 4.44 19.60 -14.39
CA ASN A 67 3.49 20.66 -14.74
C ASN A 67 2.21 20.62 -13.87
N LEU A 68 2.19 19.74 -12.85
CA LEU A 68 1.06 19.57 -11.94
C LEU A 68 1.18 20.53 -10.75
N SER A 69 0.07 20.85 -10.12
CA SER A 69 0.06 21.58 -8.86
C SER A 69 0.25 20.65 -7.69
N ASN A 70 -0.24 19.41 -7.80
CA ASN A 70 -0.12 18.40 -6.75
C ASN A 70 0.26 17.05 -7.36
N ILE A 71 0.91 16.23 -6.54
CA ILE A 71 1.06 14.80 -6.78
C ILE A 71 0.43 14.10 -5.58
N ASP A 72 -0.91 14.01 -5.63
CA ASP A 72 -1.71 13.43 -4.52
C ASP A 72 -1.57 11.92 -4.44
N THR A 73 -1.31 11.28 -5.58
CA THR A 73 -1.08 9.84 -5.67
C THR A 73 -0.02 9.56 -6.73
N VAL A 74 0.90 8.68 -6.41
CA VAL A 74 1.92 8.16 -7.34
C VAL A 74 2.00 6.65 -7.19
N ILE A 75 2.17 5.95 -8.30
CA ILE A 75 2.44 4.51 -8.30
C ILE A 75 3.45 4.17 -9.38
N SER A 76 4.32 3.21 -9.08
CA SER A 76 5.31 2.70 -10.02
C SER A 76 4.82 1.39 -10.62
N ASN A 77 4.83 1.28 -11.93
CA ASN A 77 4.63 0.01 -12.63
C ASN A 77 5.95 -0.54 -13.20
N SER A 78 7.00 0.27 -13.19
CA SER A 78 8.39 -0.16 -13.42
C SER A 78 9.35 0.92 -12.88
N PRO A 79 10.64 0.67 -12.71
CA PRO A 79 11.59 1.60 -12.06
C PRO A 79 11.61 3.03 -12.63
N ASN A 80 11.28 3.20 -13.90
CA ASN A 80 11.27 4.50 -14.57
C ASN A 80 9.92 4.86 -15.18
N SER A 81 8.86 4.11 -14.90
CA SER A 81 7.52 4.38 -15.43
C SER A 81 6.55 4.54 -14.26
N LEU A 82 5.93 5.70 -14.18
CA LEU A 82 5.03 6.07 -13.09
C LEU A 82 3.68 6.53 -13.61
N TRP A 83 2.67 6.30 -12.81
CA TRP A 83 1.39 6.97 -12.91
C TRP A 83 1.29 7.97 -11.79
N ILE A 84 0.94 9.22 -12.12
CA ILE A 84 0.80 10.33 -11.16
C ILE A 84 -0.57 10.97 -11.32
N ALA A 85 -1.19 11.32 -10.19
CA ALA A 85 -2.49 11.97 -10.18
C ALA A 85 -2.45 13.28 -9.40
N ASP A 86 -3.13 14.29 -9.96
CA ASP A 86 -3.47 15.56 -9.33
C ASP A 86 -4.99 15.62 -9.22
N TYR A 87 -5.48 15.23 -8.04
CA TYR A 87 -6.91 15.11 -7.79
C TYR A 87 -7.64 16.45 -7.93
N LEU A 88 -7.06 17.55 -7.40
CA LEU A 88 -7.68 18.87 -7.43
C LEU A 88 -7.86 19.41 -8.84
N ASN A 89 -6.98 19.03 -9.77
CA ASN A 89 -7.04 19.47 -11.16
C ASN A 89 -7.60 18.39 -12.10
N SER A 90 -8.09 17.27 -11.55
CA SER A 90 -8.66 16.15 -12.34
C SER A 90 -7.67 15.63 -13.38
N VAL A 91 -6.42 15.43 -13.02
CA VAL A 91 -5.38 14.95 -13.94
C VAL A 91 -4.85 13.60 -13.50
N LEU A 92 -4.82 12.66 -14.43
CA LEU A 92 -4.03 11.43 -14.36
C LEU A 92 -3.03 11.44 -15.49
N ALA A 93 -1.75 11.20 -15.22
CA ALA A 93 -0.70 11.15 -16.22
C ALA A 93 0.17 9.90 -16.06
N HIS A 94 0.43 9.24 -17.18
CA HIS A 94 1.47 8.22 -17.31
C HIS A 94 2.76 8.92 -17.74
N VAL A 95 3.83 8.70 -17.01
CA VAL A 95 5.09 9.39 -17.20
C VAL A 95 6.28 8.44 -17.22
N GLN A 96 7.25 8.74 -18.07
CA GLN A 96 8.55 8.10 -18.11
C GLN A 96 9.57 8.99 -17.42
N ILE A 97 10.30 8.44 -16.48
CA ILE A 97 11.39 9.13 -15.79
C ILE A 97 12.68 8.96 -16.59
N THR A 98 13.30 10.05 -16.94
CA THR A 98 14.66 10.09 -17.48
C THR A 98 15.64 10.51 -16.38
N ASN A 99 16.92 10.62 -16.69
CA ASN A 99 17.92 11.02 -15.70
C ASN A 99 17.65 12.42 -15.11
N THR A 100 17.09 13.34 -15.90
CA THR A 100 16.95 14.76 -15.54
C THR A 100 15.53 15.31 -15.69
N SER A 101 14.60 14.55 -16.25
CA SER A 101 13.28 15.08 -16.59
C SER A 101 12.18 14.03 -16.50
N ILE A 102 10.94 14.50 -16.56
CA ILE A 102 9.72 13.71 -16.68
C ILE A 102 9.18 13.88 -18.08
N GLN A 103 9.04 12.80 -18.82
CA GLN A 103 8.35 12.76 -20.09
C GLN A 103 6.92 12.26 -19.89
N ILE A 104 5.92 13.04 -20.29
CA ILE A 104 4.53 12.63 -20.27
C ILE A 104 4.27 11.74 -21.48
N LEU A 105 3.90 10.48 -21.23
CA LEU A 105 3.51 9.51 -22.27
C LEU A 105 2.03 9.65 -22.62
N SER A 106 1.18 9.83 -21.60
CA SER A 106 -0.25 10.04 -21.78
C SER A 106 -0.83 10.86 -20.61
N LYS A 107 -1.95 11.54 -20.89
CA LYS A 107 -2.64 12.38 -19.90
C LYS A 107 -4.14 12.27 -20.08
N PHE A 108 -4.85 12.15 -18.94
CA PHE A 108 -6.30 11.95 -18.89
C PHE A 108 -6.94 12.95 -17.94
N LYS A 109 -8.16 13.39 -18.25
CA LYS A 109 -8.98 14.19 -17.34
C LYS A 109 -9.78 13.23 -16.45
N MET A 110 -9.35 13.07 -15.20
CA MET A 110 -9.95 12.10 -14.28
C MET A 110 -9.61 12.43 -12.82
N ASP A 111 -10.62 12.32 -11.95
CA ASP A 111 -10.45 12.39 -10.50
C ASP A 111 -10.00 11.02 -9.98
N VAL A 112 -8.78 10.92 -9.49
CA VAL A 112 -8.22 9.67 -8.97
C VAL A 112 -7.96 9.84 -7.48
N TYR A 113 -8.60 9.00 -6.67
CA TYR A 113 -8.42 8.96 -5.22
C TYR A 113 -7.24 8.08 -4.81
N ASP A 114 -7.11 6.93 -5.49
CA ASP A 114 -6.02 6.00 -5.22
C ASP A 114 -5.75 5.08 -6.41
N MET A 115 -4.55 4.48 -6.43
CA MET A 115 -4.09 3.58 -7.49
C MET A 115 -3.42 2.35 -6.90
N ALA A 116 -3.58 1.21 -7.59
CA ALA A 116 -2.87 -0.03 -7.28
C ALA A 116 -2.39 -0.71 -8.57
N VAL A 117 -1.33 -1.51 -8.47
CA VAL A 117 -0.84 -2.35 -9.57
C VAL A 117 -1.22 -3.79 -9.30
N ASP A 118 -1.78 -4.48 -10.29
CA ASP A 118 -2.06 -5.91 -10.16
C ASP A 118 -0.86 -6.78 -10.59
N ALA A 119 -0.99 -8.10 -10.41
CA ALA A 119 0.06 -9.06 -10.75
C ALA A 119 0.37 -9.14 -12.27
N HIS A 120 -0.46 -8.55 -13.11
CA HIS A 120 -0.27 -8.46 -14.56
C HIS A 120 0.25 -7.09 -15.00
N ASN A 121 0.64 -6.27 -14.03
CA ASN A 121 1.09 -4.89 -14.24
C ASN A 121 0.00 -3.96 -14.81
N ASN A 122 -1.28 -4.30 -14.60
CA ASN A 122 -2.37 -3.39 -14.89
C ASN A 122 -2.54 -2.39 -13.76
N ILE A 123 -2.99 -1.19 -14.10
CA ILE A 123 -3.25 -0.13 -13.12
C ILE A 123 -4.72 -0.10 -12.77
N LEU A 124 -5.04 -0.34 -11.50
CA LEU A 124 -6.36 -0.17 -10.94
C LEU A 124 -6.50 1.26 -10.40
N LEU A 125 -7.65 1.88 -10.64
CA LEU A 125 -7.94 3.25 -10.20
C LEU A 125 -9.21 3.30 -9.38
N SER A 126 -9.15 3.90 -8.20
CA SER A 126 -10.30 4.39 -7.46
C SER A 126 -10.66 5.80 -7.93
N VAL A 127 -11.83 5.98 -8.47
CA VAL A 127 -12.30 7.25 -9.06
C VAL A 127 -13.50 7.84 -8.29
N GLY A 128 -13.71 7.42 -7.05
CA GLY A 128 -14.76 7.95 -6.18
C GLY A 128 -16.19 7.53 -6.57
N GLY A 129 -16.32 6.56 -7.46
CA GLY A 129 -17.58 5.93 -7.84
C GLY A 129 -17.71 4.52 -7.29
N TYR A 130 -18.73 3.79 -7.75
CA TYR A 130 -18.94 2.36 -7.44
C TYR A 130 -17.89 1.46 -8.07
N ASP A 131 -17.30 1.91 -9.17
CA ASP A 131 -16.48 1.12 -10.04
C ASP A 131 -15.02 1.48 -9.85
N LEU A 132 -14.16 0.47 -9.85
CA LEU A 132 -12.74 0.65 -10.12
C LEU A 132 -12.55 0.68 -11.64
N LYS A 133 -11.63 1.50 -12.12
CA LYS A 133 -11.19 1.48 -13.51
C LYS A 133 -9.88 0.72 -13.63
N ILE A 134 -9.65 0.06 -14.76
CA ILE A 134 -8.42 -0.67 -15.05
C ILE A 134 -7.81 -0.17 -16.37
N PHE A 135 -6.51 0.13 -16.34
CA PHE A 135 -5.70 0.28 -17.54
C PHE A 135 -4.95 -1.02 -17.81
N ILE A 136 -5.18 -1.61 -18.98
CA ILE A 136 -4.54 -2.86 -19.40
C ILE A 136 -3.51 -2.51 -20.50
N LYS A 137 -2.23 -2.89 -20.28
CA LYS A 137 -1.10 -2.80 -21.23
C LYS A 137 -1.22 -1.63 -22.18
N ASP A 138 -0.70 -0.46 -21.82
CA ASP A 138 -0.48 0.74 -22.63
C ASP A 138 -1.55 1.12 -23.67
N ASN A 139 -2.51 0.27 -23.95
CA ASN A 139 -3.68 0.50 -24.76
C ASN A 139 -4.86 0.84 -23.88
N LEU A 140 -5.34 2.02 -24.03
CA LEU A 140 -6.48 2.62 -23.39
C LEU A 140 -7.77 1.85 -23.66
N LEU A 141 -7.94 0.71 -23.05
CA LEU A 141 -9.25 0.15 -22.79
C LEU A 141 -9.62 0.61 -21.39
N ILE A 142 -10.28 1.78 -21.32
CA ILE A 142 -11.11 2.10 -20.16
C ILE A 142 -12.23 1.05 -20.16
N THR A 143 -11.90 -0.13 -19.78
CA THR A 143 -12.90 -1.14 -19.46
C THR A 143 -13.37 -0.74 -18.09
N CYS A 144 -14.46 0.04 -18.05
CA CYS A 144 -15.28 0.06 -16.84
C CYS A 144 -15.43 -1.39 -16.44
N ILE A 145 -15.05 -1.73 -15.22
CA ILE A 145 -15.37 -3.03 -14.61
C ILE A 145 -16.84 -3.36 -14.80
N LYS A 146 -17.70 -2.38 -15.00
CA LYS A 146 -19.08 -2.54 -15.50
C LYS A 146 -19.26 -3.46 -16.71
N LYS A 147 -18.31 -3.57 -17.64
CA LYS A 147 -18.44 -4.47 -18.80
C LYS A 147 -18.03 -5.92 -18.49
N LEU A 148 -17.18 -6.16 -17.51
CA LEU A 148 -16.98 -7.48 -16.93
C LEU A 148 -18.16 -7.88 -16.03
N LEU A 149 -18.96 -6.90 -15.57
CA LEU A 149 -20.13 -7.05 -14.69
C LEU A 149 -21.45 -7.36 -15.42
N ASN A 150 -21.50 -7.48 -16.74
CA ASN A 150 -22.72 -7.85 -17.44
C ASN A 150 -23.12 -9.33 -17.29
N LYS A 151 -22.42 -10.08 -16.46
CA LYS A 151 -22.93 -11.31 -15.84
C LYS A 151 -22.85 -11.18 -14.32
N SER A 152 -23.85 -10.58 -13.77
CA SER A 152 -24.52 -10.81 -12.47
C SER A 152 -23.74 -11.17 -11.20
N THR A 153 -22.44 -10.90 -11.00
CA THR A 153 -21.79 -11.31 -9.74
C THR A 153 -20.59 -10.52 -9.29
N TRP A 154 -20.58 -9.20 -9.38
CA TRP A 154 -19.83 -8.43 -8.41
C TRP A 154 -20.68 -8.24 -7.17
N LYS A 155 -20.76 -9.25 -6.36
CA LYS A 155 -21.06 -9.06 -4.96
C LYS A 155 -19.77 -8.57 -4.31
N ILE A 156 -19.46 -7.25 -4.40
CA ILE A 156 -18.84 -6.59 -3.27
C ILE A 156 -19.75 -6.97 -2.11
N CYS A 157 -19.35 -7.90 -1.25
CA CYS A 157 -20.12 -8.59 -0.24
C CYS A 157 -21.56 -8.09 -0.24
N LYS A 158 -22.53 -8.87 -0.73
CA LYS A 158 -23.95 -8.49 -0.79
C LYS A 158 -24.20 -7.14 -0.11
N PHE A 159 -23.92 -6.04 -0.80
CA PHE A 159 -24.65 -4.85 -0.52
C PHE A 159 -26.05 -5.19 -0.97
N ASP A 160 -26.90 -5.58 -0.04
CA ASP A 160 -28.29 -5.80 -0.33
C ASP A 160 -28.74 -4.55 -1.06
N TYR A 161 -29.03 -4.72 -2.35
CA TYR A 161 -29.57 -3.70 -3.21
C TYR A 161 -30.98 -3.38 -2.70
N TYR A 162 -31.05 -2.62 -1.62
CA TYR A 162 -32.25 -1.85 -1.38
C TYR A 162 -32.17 -0.66 -2.34
N LEU A 163 -32.84 -0.84 -3.47
CA LEU A 163 -33.16 0.20 -4.42
C LEU A 163 -34.01 1.25 -3.72
N HIS A 164 -33.41 2.03 -2.82
CA HIS A 164 -34.02 3.24 -2.31
C HIS A 164 -33.58 4.39 -3.19
N ILE A 165 -34.50 4.79 -4.06
CA ILE A 165 -34.51 6.02 -4.84
C ILE A 165 -33.94 7.15 -3.94
N GLY A 166 -32.74 7.66 -4.26
CA GLY A 166 -32.20 8.88 -3.68
C GLY A 166 -31.04 8.71 -2.66
N LEU A 167 -30.54 7.51 -2.39
CA LEU A 167 -29.37 7.35 -1.51
C LEU A 167 -28.05 7.44 -2.30
N PRO A 168 -27.06 8.20 -1.80
CA PRO A 168 -25.74 8.26 -2.43
C PRO A 168 -25.06 6.90 -2.34
N SER A 169 -24.46 6.54 -3.43
CA SER A 169 -23.77 5.30 -3.71
C SER A 169 -22.49 5.12 -2.90
N PRO A 170 -22.04 3.88 -2.58
CA PRO A 170 -20.72 3.68 -1.99
C PRO A 170 -19.62 4.26 -2.89
N ARG A 171 -18.68 4.98 -2.26
CA ARG A 171 -17.55 5.59 -2.95
C ARG A 171 -16.29 4.83 -2.55
N THR A 172 -15.60 4.29 -3.55
CA THR A 172 -14.27 3.72 -3.33
C THR A 172 -13.28 4.85 -3.00
N SER A 173 -12.36 4.57 -2.07
CA SER A 173 -11.30 5.50 -1.66
C SER A 173 -9.92 4.84 -1.78
N GLY A 174 -9.39 4.23 -0.73
CA GLY A 174 -8.13 3.49 -0.77
C GLY A 174 -8.27 2.15 -1.47
N ILE A 175 -7.26 1.77 -2.25
CA ILE A 175 -7.17 0.45 -2.89
C ILE A 175 -5.75 -0.10 -2.80
N HIS A 176 -5.63 -1.42 -2.62
CA HIS A 176 -4.35 -2.10 -2.59
C HIS A 176 -4.47 -3.51 -3.17
N VAL A 177 -3.47 -3.94 -3.92
CA VAL A 177 -3.35 -5.33 -4.38
C VAL A 177 -2.20 -5.99 -3.65
N THR A 178 -2.49 -7.07 -2.94
CA THR A 178 -1.49 -7.83 -2.19
C THR A 178 -0.67 -8.75 -3.10
N SER A 179 0.48 -9.20 -2.61
CA SER A 179 1.34 -10.14 -3.34
C SER A 179 0.67 -11.50 -3.60
N ASP A 180 -0.26 -11.93 -2.75
CA ASP A 180 -1.05 -13.15 -2.91
C ASP A 180 -2.33 -12.97 -3.75
N ARG A 181 -2.44 -11.82 -4.48
CA ARG A 181 -3.52 -11.47 -5.41
C ARG A 181 -4.87 -11.26 -4.74
N LYS A 182 -4.88 -10.58 -3.63
CA LYS A 182 -6.11 -10.06 -3.02
C LYS A 182 -6.23 -8.57 -3.32
N LEU A 183 -7.44 -8.11 -3.59
CA LEU A 183 -7.76 -6.70 -3.75
C LEU A 183 -8.42 -6.20 -2.46
N ILE A 184 -7.77 -5.25 -1.80
CA ILE A 184 -8.29 -4.58 -0.62
C ILE A 184 -8.88 -3.26 -1.05
N ILE A 185 -10.13 -2.97 -0.62
CA ILE A 185 -10.86 -1.76 -1.00
C ILE A 185 -11.39 -1.09 0.26
N GLY A 186 -11.04 0.17 0.46
CA GLY A 186 -11.70 1.07 1.38
C GLY A 186 -12.86 1.78 0.69
N ALA A 187 -14.02 1.85 1.33
CA ALA A 187 -15.19 2.49 0.77
C ALA A 187 -16.05 3.18 1.82
N ILE A 188 -16.77 4.21 1.37
CA ILE A 188 -17.79 4.91 2.12
C ILE A 188 -19.13 4.45 1.56
N LYS A 189 -19.92 3.72 2.37
CA LYS A 189 -21.14 3.04 1.94
C LYS A 189 -22.29 4.00 1.77
N ASP A 190 -22.48 4.96 2.68
CA ASP A 190 -23.61 5.89 2.70
C ASP A 190 -23.20 7.28 3.20
N GLY A 191 -23.73 8.32 2.55
CA GLY A 191 -23.71 9.70 3.01
C GLY A 191 -22.34 10.40 2.85
N SER A 192 -22.21 11.52 3.53
CA SER A 192 -20.91 12.23 3.62
C SER A 192 -19.99 11.51 4.60
N ALA A 193 -18.74 11.39 4.23
CA ALA A 193 -17.68 10.70 4.95
C ALA A 193 -17.61 11.05 6.45
N PHE A 194 -17.88 12.31 6.80
CA PHE A 194 -17.72 12.83 8.16
C PHE A 194 -19.05 12.96 8.92
N ILE A 195 -20.17 12.46 8.38
CA ILE A 195 -21.46 12.46 9.07
C ILE A 195 -21.57 11.18 9.91
N ARG A 196 -22.07 11.28 11.14
CA ARG A 196 -22.21 10.16 12.11
C ARG A 196 -22.93 8.92 11.58
N ARG A 197 -23.77 9.03 10.54
CA ARG A 197 -24.55 7.94 9.95
C ARG A 197 -23.89 7.27 8.73
N GLY A 198 -22.80 7.82 8.17
CA GLY A 198 -22.12 7.18 7.04
C GLY A 198 -21.52 5.83 7.45
N GLN A 199 -21.74 4.78 6.69
CA GLN A 199 -21.08 3.48 6.88
C GLN A 199 -19.79 3.47 6.06
N THR A 200 -18.69 3.03 6.67
CA THR A 200 -17.39 2.91 6.05
C THR A 200 -16.86 1.51 6.24
N ILE A 201 -16.26 0.96 5.22
CA ILE A 201 -15.79 -0.42 5.24
C ILE A 201 -14.42 -0.54 4.58
N VAL A 202 -13.69 -1.57 4.98
CA VAL A 202 -12.57 -2.13 4.22
C VAL A 202 -12.93 -3.57 3.87
N THR A 203 -12.81 -3.96 2.59
CA THR A 203 -13.10 -5.31 2.12
C THR A 203 -11.84 -5.94 1.52
N VAL A 204 -11.70 -7.26 1.70
CA VAL A 204 -10.67 -8.07 1.07
C VAL A 204 -11.35 -9.00 0.08
N ASN A 205 -10.94 -8.94 -1.18
CA ASN A 205 -11.55 -9.69 -2.27
C ASN A 205 -10.50 -10.56 -2.96
N ASP A 206 -10.85 -11.81 -3.29
CA ASP A 206 -9.98 -12.67 -4.09
C ASP A 206 -9.97 -12.20 -5.56
N MET A 207 -8.79 -12.07 -6.16
CA MET A 207 -8.64 -11.74 -7.58
C MET A 207 -8.34 -12.95 -8.44
N LYS A 208 -8.17 -14.15 -7.87
CA LYS A 208 -7.86 -15.37 -8.61
C LYS A 208 -9.07 -15.93 -9.34
N ASP A 209 -10.25 -15.73 -8.76
CA ASP A 209 -11.51 -16.19 -9.31
C ASP A 209 -12.16 -15.12 -10.19
N GLU A 210 -12.77 -15.51 -11.31
CA GLU A 210 -13.56 -14.60 -12.15
C GLU A 210 -14.74 -13.97 -11.36
N GLU A 211 -15.26 -14.69 -10.36
CA GLU A 211 -16.34 -14.23 -9.49
C GLU A 211 -15.90 -13.25 -8.40
N ARG A 212 -14.59 -13.12 -8.16
CA ARG A 212 -13.97 -12.20 -7.18
C ARG A 212 -14.71 -12.20 -5.84
N THR A 213 -14.66 -13.33 -5.17
CA THR A 213 -15.33 -13.55 -3.89
C THR A 213 -14.80 -12.58 -2.83
N CYS A 214 -15.70 -11.92 -2.10
CA CYS A 214 -15.31 -11.17 -0.90
C CYS A 214 -14.95 -12.16 0.21
N LEU A 215 -13.71 -12.09 0.65
CA LEU A 215 -13.17 -12.96 1.69
C LEU A 215 -13.46 -12.41 3.08
N GLN A 216 -13.35 -11.08 3.25
CA GLN A 216 -13.46 -10.45 4.55
C GLN A 216 -13.93 -8.99 4.47
N THR A 217 -14.65 -8.55 5.49
CA THR A 217 -15.13 -7.18 5.63
C THR A 217 -14.85 -6.67 7.03
N TYR A 218 -14.32 -5.45 7.11
CA TYR A 218 -14.04 -4.73 8.34
C TYR A 218 -14.91 -3.47 8.39
N GLU A 219 -15.88 -3.44 9.28
CA GLU A 219 -16.83 -2.33 9.45
C GLU A 219 -16.88 -1.84 10.88
N LEU A 220 -16.98 -2.77 11.83
CA LEU A 220 -17.14 -2.50 13.25
C LEU A 220 -16.02 -3.16 14.07
N ASP A 221 -15.67 -2.56 15.20
CA ASP A 221 -14.78 -3.16 16.19
C ASP A 221 -15.56 -4.15 17.10
N SER A 222 -14.85 -4.78 18.04
CA SER A 222 -15.43 -5.71 19.02
C SER A 222 -16.51 -5.08 19.92
N ASN A 223 -16.59 -3.75 19.97
CA ASN A 223 -17.56 -2.99 20.74
C ASN A 223 -18.70 -2.44 19.88
N ASN A 224 -18.87 -2.94 18.66
CA ASN A 224 -19.84 -2.44 17.67
C ASN A 224 -19.66 -0.95 17.31
N LYS A 225 -18.46 -0.40 17.46
CA LYS A 225 -18.12 0.95 17.00
C LYS A 225 -17.48 0.89 15.62
N LYS A 226 -17.70 1.92 14.82
CA LYS A 226 -17.09 2.04 13.48
C LYS A 226 -15.57 1.97 13.59
N LEU A 227 -14.98 1.10 12.77
CA LEU A 227 -13.53 0.98 12.65
C LEU A 227 -12.93 2.19 11.96
N PHE A 228 -13.60 2.73 10.94
CA PHE A 228 -13.06 3.80 10.09
C PHE A 228 -14.02 4.97 9.97
N THR A 229 -13.42 6.14 9.77
CA THR A 229 -14.14 7.35 9.33
C THR A 229 -14.06 7.49 7.82
N VAL A 230 -12.84 7.52 7.26
CA VAL A 230 -12.58 7.50 5.82
C VAL A 230 -11.29 6.71 5.53
N PRO A 231 -11.37 5.46 5.06
CA PRO A 231 -10.19 4.65 4.74
C PRO A 231 -9.55 5.12 3.42
N ARG A 232 -8.62 6.08 3.51
CA ARG A 232 -8.05 6.83 2.35
C ARG A 232 -6.99 6.09 1.58
N LYS A 233 -6.08 5.42 2.27
CA LYS A 233 -4.96 4.68 1.69
C LYS A 233 -4.78 3.37 2.40
N ILE A 234 -4.36 2.36 1.67
CA ILE A 234 -4.23 1.00 2.17
C ILE A 234 -2.93 0.39 1.66
N THR A 235 -2.25 -0.36 2.52
CA THR A 235 -1.17 -1.29 2.14
C THR A 235 -1.26 -2.56 2.98
N SER A 236 -0.39 -3.53 2.72
CA SER A 236 -0.26 -4.75 3.50
C SER A 236 1.19 -5.15 3.65
N THR A 237 1.49 -5.88 4.71
CA THR A 237 2.79 -6.47 4.99
C THR A 237 2.78 -7.96 4.65
N SER A 238 3.95 -8.59 4.54
CA SER A 238 4.11 -9.99 4.17
C SER A 238 3.45 -10.95 5.17
N ASN A 239 3.36 -10.55 6.44
CA ASN A 239 2.65 -11.26 7.49
C ASN A 239 1.11 -11.15 7.38
N GLY A 240 0.60 -10.48 6.33
CA GLY A 240 -0.83 -10.35 6.04
C GLY A 240 -1.56 -9.29 6.87
N ASN A 241 -0.87 -8.46 7.64
CA ASN A 241 -1.48 -7.32 8.30
C ASN A 241 -1.88 -6.26 7.28
N ILE A 242 -3.04 -5.64 7.50
CA ILE A 242 -3.60 -4.59 6.63
C ILE A 242 -3.43 -3.24 7.33
N TRP A 243 -2.86 -2.30 6.63
CA TRP A 243 -2.58 -0.95 7.09
C TRP A 243 -3.49 0.04 6.40
N VAL A 244 -4.22 0.84 7.18
CA VAL A 244 -5.21 1.77 6.64
C VAL A 244 -4.97 3.16 7.20
N ILE A 245 -4.75 4.13 6.34
CA ILE A 245 -4.89 5.54 6.72
C ILE A 245 -6.38 5.85 6.84
N ASP A 246 -6.81 6.17 8.04
CA ASP A 246 -8.16 6.60 8.37
C ASP A 246 -8.18 8.11 8.59
N GLN A 247 -8.73 8.86 7.63
CA GLN A 247 -8.92 10.30 7.77
C GLN A 247 -10.11 10.56 8.69
N LEU A 248 -9.90 11.34 9.74
CA LEU A 248 -10.87 11.56 10.80
C LEU A 248 -11.77 12.78 10.58
N ASP A 249 -11.29 13.79 9.82
CA ASP A 249 -12.02 15.03 9.60
C ASP A 249 -11.66 15.75 8.29
N ILE A 250 -12.36 16.86 8.04
CA ILE A 250 -12.16 17.71 6.85
C ILE A 250 -10.82 18.47 6.84
N LEU A 251 -10.12 18.54 7.99
CA LEU A 251 -8.79 19.15 8.12
C LEU A 251 -7.68 18.14 7.83
N ASN A 252 -8.03 16.94 7.35
CA ASN A 252 -7.15 15.81 7.06
C ASN A 252 -6.40 15.27 8.30
N ARG A 253 -6.89 15.55 9.52
CA ARG A 253 -6.37 14.82 10.68
C ARG A 253 -6.67 13.35 10.50
N GLY A 254 -5.75 12.48 10.90
CA GLY A 254 -5.89 11.07 10.63
C GLY A 254 -5.17 10.19 11.64
N ARG A 255 -5.26 8.91 11.40
CA ARG A 255 -4.56 7.85 12.11
C ARG A 255 -4.23 6.73 11.15
N VAL A 256 -3.30 5.89 11.54
CA VAL A 256 -3.04 4.62 10.84
C VAL A 256 -3.60 3.49 11.70
N VAL A 257 -4.50 2.71 11.13
CA VAL A 257 -5.09 1.53 11.79
C VAL A 257 -4.44 0.29 11.22
N VAL A 258 -3.91 -0.57 12.07
CA VAL A 258 -3.30 -1.85 11.71
C VAL A 258 -4.24 -2.97 12.09
N LEU A 259 -4.68 -3.73 11.09
CA LEU A 259 -5.55 -4.90 11.27
C LEU A 259 -4.74 -6.18 11.08
N GLY A 260 -4.91 -7.10 11.99
CA GLY A 260 -4.36 -8.45 11.87
C GLY A 260 -5.18 -9.33 10.93
N GLN A 261 -4.63 -10.47 10.55
CA GLN A 261 -5.30 -11.45 9.68
C GLN A 261 -6.66 -11.91 10.22
N ALA A 262 -6.82 -11.98 11.55
CA ALA A 262 -8.10 -12.33 12.20
C ALA A 262 -9.10 -11.17 12.24
N GLY A 263 -8.74 -9.98 11.73
CA GLY A 263 -9.60 -8.81 11.73
C GLY A 263 -9.57 -7.98 13.01
N ASN A 264 -8.76 -8.35 13.96
CA ASN A 264 -8.54 -7.58 15.18
C ASN A 264 -7.67 -6.35 14.89
N ILE A 265 -7.92 -5.27 15.62
CA ILE A 265 -7.00 -4.13 15.65
C ILE A 265 -5.74 -4.56 16.40
N ILE A 266 -4.60 -4.51 15.72
CA ILE A 266 -3.28 -4.72 16.34
C ILE A 266 -2.82 -3.42 16.96
N GLN A 267 -2.88 -2.33 16.20
CA GLN A 267 -2.36 -1.03 16.60
C GLN A 267 -3.14 0.11 15.97
N ILE A 268 -3.18 1.24 16.66
CA ILE A 268 -3.62 2.53 16.12
C ILE A 268 -2.49 3.52 16.35
N TYR A 269 -1.92 4.03 15.27
CA TYR A 269 -0.86 5.04 15.31
C TYR A 269 -1.44 6.41 15.01
N THR A 270 -1.17 7.38 15.88
CA THR A 270 -1.71 8.76 15.80
C THR A 270 -0.64 9.82 15.67
N GLY A 271 0.58 9.42 15.27
CA GLY A 271 1.75 10.28 15.19
C GLY A 271 2.69 10.12 16.38
N HIS A 272 3.84 10.75 16.31
CA HIS A 272 4.87 10.73 17.35
C HIS A 272 4.95 12.08 18.06
N HIS A 273 5.10 12.10 19.38
CA HIS A 273 5.02 13.30 20.22
C HIS A 273 6.08 14.36 19.89
N ASP A 274 7.25 13.98 19.37
CA ASP A 274 8.29 14.93 18.93
C ASP A 274 7.89 15.70 17.66
N VAL A 275 6.98 15.13 16.86
CA VAL A 275 6.51 15.72 15.60
C VAL A 275 5.12 16.29 15.75
N ASN A 276 4.24 15.55 16.42
CA ASN A 276 2.81 15.80 16.45
C ASN A 276 2.33 16.21 17.85
N ASN A 277 1.55 17.29 17.89
CA ASN A 277 0.89 17.81 19.09
C ASN A 277 -0.45 18.48 18.72
N GLN A 278 -1.05 19.26 19.62
CA GLN A 278 -2.33 19.93 19.35
C GLN A 278 -2.25 20.90 18.16
N ASP A 279 -1.13 21.63 18.00
CA ASP A 279 -0.92 22.60 16.92
C ASP A 279 -0.42 21.92 15.62
N ARG A 280 0.28 20.81 15.76
CA ARG A 280 0.83 19.99 14.68
C ARG A 280 0.18 18.63 14.65
N ALA A 281 -1.11 18.60 14.37
CA ALA A 281 -1.85 17.34 14.29
C ALA A 281 -1.26 16.41 13.23
N PHE A 282 -1.25 15.11 13.51
CA PHE A 282 -0.86 14.08 12.55
C PHE A 282 -1.83 14.05 11.37
N ARG A 283 -1.30 14.18 10.15
CA ARG A 283 -2.07 14.23 8.90
C ARG A 283 -1.47 13.28 7.88
N PRO A 284 -1.63 11.97 8.09
CA PRO A 284 -1.10 10.98 7.17
C PRO A 284 -1.80 11.08 5.81
N THR A 285 -1.01 11.07 4.72
CA THR A 285 -1.55 11.19 3.36
C THR A 285 -1.29 9.97 2.51
N ASP A 286 -0.18 9.28 2.72
CA ASP A 286 0.15 8.04 2.01
C ASP A 286 0.99 7.11 2.87
N LEU A 287 1.05 5.83 2.48
CA LEU A 287 1.86 4.81 3.13
C LEU A 287 2.44 3.83 2.12
N LEU A 288 3.65 3.39 2.39
CA LEU A 288 4.44 2.50 1.56
C LEU A 288 5.03 1.38 2.42
N THR A 289 4.85 0.13 2.00
CA THR A 289 5.54 -1.02 2.58
C THR A 289 6.90 -1.18 1.90
N THR A 290 7.98 -1.19 2.68
CA THR A 290 9.32 -1.46 2.19
C THR A 290 9.55 -2.96 2.01
N PRO A 291 10.59 -3.40 1.26
CA PRO A 291 10.96 -4.80 1.14
C PRO A 291 11.32 -5.50 2.46
N LEU A 292 11.68 -4.73 3.50
CA LEU A 292 11.90 -5.23 4.86
C LEU A 292 10.63 -5.24 5.71
N ASP A 293 9.47 -5.05 5.09
CA ASP A 293 8.16 -4.98 5.75
C ASP A 293 7.97 -3.80 6.72
N ASN A 294 8.84 -2.81 6.70
CA ASN A 294 8.60 -1.57 7.43
C ASN A 294 7.64 -0.67 6.65
N ILE A 295 6.89 0.15 7.37
CA ILE A 295 5.91 1.06 6.79
C ILE A 295 6.42 2.49 6.87
N VAL A 296 6.52 3.15 5.73
CA VAL A 296 6.78 4.59 5.63
C VAL A 296 5.45 5.30 5.48
N VAL A 297 5.18 6.27 6.35
CA VAL A 297 3.95 7.07 6.34
C VAL A 297 4.31 8.54 6.16
N THR A 298 3.72 9.20 5.16
CA THR A 298 3.87 10.65 4.98
C THR A 298 2.99 11.41 5.96
N ASP A 299 3.57 12.36 6.67
CA ASP A 299 2.86 13.42 7.41
C ASP A 299 3.08 14.75 6.69
N CYS A 300 2.23 15.01 5.70
CA CYS A 300 2.41 16.05 4.70
C CYS A 300 2.62 17.44 5.30
N ASN A 301 1.75 17.83 6.24
CA ASN A 301 1.76 19.16 6.84
C ASN A 301 2.92 19.41 7.81
N ASN A 302 3.49 18.35 8.35
CA ASN A 302 4.63 18.41 9.27
C ASN A 302 5.96 18.10 8.58
N HIS A 303 5.96 17.93 7.24
CA HIS A 303 7.15 17.64 6.43
C HIS A 303 7.94 16.46 6.98
N THR A 304 7.27 15.37 7.29
CA THR A 304 7.87 14.24 7.98
C THR A 304 7.46 12.92 7.35
N LEU A 305 8.38 11.97 7.32
CA LEU A 305 8.10 10.56 7.11
C LEU A 305 8.22 9.84 8.45
N HIS A 306 7.19 9.13 8.86
CA HIS A 306 7.23 8.23 10.02
C HIS A 306 7.53 6.82 9.53
N ILE A 307 8.42 6.12 10.22
CA ILE A 307 8.78 4.73 9.91
C ILE A 307 8.31 3.84 11.06
N LEU A 308 7.51 2.83 10.69
CA LEU A 308 6.91 1.87 11.63
C LEU A 308 7.33 0.45 11.24
N SER A 309 7.44 -0.45 12.23
CA SER A 309 7.64 -1.87 11.98
C SER A 309 6.36 -2.53 11.43
N CYS A 310 6.45 -3.74 10.90
CA CYS A 310 5.31 -4.53 10.40
C CYS A 310 4.20 -4.78 11.44
N ASP A 311 4.47 -4.58 12.73
CA ASP A 311 3.51 -4.72 13.82
C ASP A 311 2.98 -3.38 14.34
N GLY A 312 3.35 -2.27 13.71
CA GLY A 312 2.86 -0.94 14.06
C GLY A 312 3.67 -0.21 15.14
N VAL A 313 4.80 -0.77 15.54
CA VAL A 313 5.70 -0.10 16.50
C VAL A 313 6.47 1.01 15.79
N PHE A 314 6.49 2.18 16.40
CA PHE A 314 7.29 3.30 15.91
C PHE A 314 8.78 2.97 15.96
N ILE A 315 9.48 3.16 14.84
CA ILE A 315 10.93 2.98 14.73
C ILE A 315 11.60 4.35 14.80
N THR A 316 11.25 5.25 13.88
CA THR A 316 11.85 6.59 13.79
C THR A 316 11.01 7.50 12.91
N TYR A 317 11.46 8.74 12.77
CA TYR A 317 10.97 9.67 11.75
C TYR A 317 12.12 10.38 11.03
N VAL A 318 11.84 10.86 9.83
CA VAL A 318 12.76 11.67 9.04
C VAL A 318 12.07 12.98 8.69
N ARG A 319 12.68 14.10 9.07
CA ARG A 319 12.22 15.43 8.65
C ARG A 319 12.62 15.66 7.21
N THR A 320 11.65 15.77 6.33
CA THR A 320 11.90 15.91 4.89
C THR A 320 12.29 17.33 4.50
N ASP A 321 11.91 18.32 5.30
CA ASP A 321 12.36 19.73 5.14
C ASP A 321 13.88 19.89 5.34
N ASP A 322 14.51 19.09 6.20
CA ASP A 322 15.96 19.08 6.41
C ASP A 322 16.73 18.67 5.14
N ILE A 323 16.09 17.93 4.24
CA ILE A 323 16.66 17.48 2.96
C ILE A 323 16.01 18.18 1.75
N GLY A 324 15.30 19.29 1.99
CA GLY A 324 14.70 20.13 0.95
C GLY A 324 13.42 19.59 0.32
N ILE A 325 12.75 18.61 0.94
CA ILE A 325 11.47 18.07 0.48
C ILE A 325 10.35 18.66 1.33
N MET A 326 9.56 19.53 0.73
CA MET A 326 8.41 20.17 1.36
C MET A 326 7.12 19.50 0.93
N TRP A 327 6.17 19.36 1.85
CA TRP A 327 4.82 18.85 1.62
C TRP A 327 4.81 17.44 0.97
N PRO A 328 5.52 16.44 1.55
CA PRO A 328 5.50 15.07 1.04
C PRO A 328 4.08 14.51 1.15
N CYS A 329 3.50 14.07 0.03
CA CYS A 329 2.09 13.69 -0.02
C CYS A 329 1.88 12.24 -0.45
N SER A 330 2.64 11.76 -1.40
CA SER A 330 2.47 10.42 -1.96
C SER A 330 3.80 9.69 -2.13
N LEU A 331 3.75 8.34 -2.08
CA LEU A 331 4.91 7.45 -2.10
C LEU A 331 4.76 6.37 -3.16
N ALA A 332 5.84 6.02 -3.86
CA ALA A 332 5.88 4.85 -4.74
C ALA A 332 7.23 4.15 -4.70
N LEU A 333 7.25 2.87 -4.40
CA LEU A 333 8.47 2.07 -4.47
C LEU A 333 8.97 1.99 -5.92
N SER A 334 10.27 2.20 -6.12
CA SER A 334 10.92 2.11 -7.43
C SER A 334 11.75 0.85 -7.54
N THR A 335 12.69 0.70 -6.62
CA THR A 335 13.56 -0.46 -6.44
C THR A 335 13.63 -0.77 -4.94
N PRO A 336 14.19 -1.92 -4.53
CA PRO A 336 14.26 -2.27 -3.12
C PRO A 336 14.90 -1.24 -2.20
N ASP A 337 15.75 -0.37 -2.74
CA ASP A 337 16.52 0.65 -2.01
C ASP A 337 16.16 2.09 -2.41
N HIS A 338 15.15 2.26 -3.29
CA HIS A 338 14.70 3.57 -3.77
C HIS A 338 13.18 3.68 -3.83
N PHE A 339 12.66 4.86 -3.48
CA PHE A 339 11.27 5.21 -3.72
C PHE A 339 11.11 6.66 -4.21
N TYR A 340 9.95 6.96 -4.74
CA TYR A 340 9.57 8.32 -5.14
C TYR A 340 8.69 8.97 -4.08
N ILE A 341 8.90 10.29 -3.86
CA ILE A 341 8.05 11.13 -3.03
C ILE A 341 7.40 12.18 -3.91
N GLY A 342 6.09 12.09 -4.08
CA GLY A 342 5.29 13.12 -4.72
C GLY A 342 4.90 14.19 -3.71
N CYS A 343 5.06 15.47 -4.09
CA CYS A 343 4.75 16.59 -3.23
C CYS A 343 3.51 17.34 -3.71
N VAL A 344 2.89 18.07 -2.80
CA VAL A 344 1.85 19.06 -3.13
C VAL A 344 2.39 20.47 -2.97
N THR A 345 1.72 21.44 -3.56
CA THR A 345 2.05 22.85 -3.38
C THR A 345 0.99 23.55 -2.53
N PRO A 346 1.36 24.55 -1.71
CA PRO A 346 0.39 25.35 -0.99
C PRO A 346 -0.64 25.98 -1.95
N LYS A 347 -1.89 26.04 -1.51
CA LYS A 347 -2.98 26.63 -2.30
C LYS A 347 -2.62 28.06 -2.74
N GLY A 348 -2.72 28.33 -4.04
CA GLY A 348 -2.38 29.63 -4.63
C GLY A 348 -0.89 29.83 -4.93
N SER A 349 -0.04 28.84 -4.68
CA SER A 349 1.37 28.88 -5.06
C SER A 349 1.52 28.87 -6.59
N PRO A 350 2.40 29.72 -7.15
CA PRO A 350 2.75 29.66 -8.56
C PRO A 350 3.68 28.47 -8.89
N ASN A 351 4.26 27.86 -7.86
CA ASN A 351 5.18 26.75 -7.99
C ASN A 351 4.45 25.49 -8.48
N LYS A 352 5.17 24.64 -9.16
CA LYS A 352 4.69 23.31 -9.58
C LYS A 352 5.17 22.24 -8.63
N ALA A 353 4.38 21.17 -8.51
CA ALA A 353 4.70 20.04 -7.69
C ALA A 353 6.00 19.36 -8.17
N LYS A 354 6.81 18.93 -7.21
CA LYS A 354 8.03 18.18 -7.47
C LYS A 354 7.84 16.71 -7.14
N LEU A 355 8.52 15.89 -7.90
CA LEU A 355 8.70 14.47 -7.63
C LEU A 355 10.16 14.25 -7.26
N TYR A 356 10.39 13.68 -6.10
CA TYR A 356 11.74 13.38 -5.60
C TYR A 356 12.01 11.89 -5.71
N GLY A 357 13.12 11.50 -6.32
CA GLY A 357 13.67 10.15 -6.17
C GLY A 357 14.60 10.13 -4.97
N VAL A 358 14.42 9.18 -4.08
CA VAL A 358 15.22 9.06 -2.87
C VAL A 358 15.78 7.64 -2.72
N ALA A 359 17.04 7.55 -2.32
CA ALA A 359 17.64 6.32 -1.80
C ALA A 359 17.43 6.27 -0.28
N TYR A 360 17.19 5.08 0.24
CA TYR A 360 17.01 4.87 1.68
C TYR A 360 17.75 3.63 2.16
N SER A 361 18.07 3.60 3.46
CA SER A 361 18.69 2.46 4.13
C SER A 361 18.30 2.44 5.61
N GLY A 362 18.40 1.26 6.23
CA GLY A 362 18.16 1.07 7.67
C GLY A 362 16.68 0.91 8.06
N PHE A 363 15.77 0.69 7.08
CA PHE A 363 14.35 0.37 7.36
C PHE A 363 13.64 -0.27 6.19
#